data_d032e233dd883aab1951e889dfdfa589
#
_entry.id   d032e233dd883aab1951e889dfdfa589
#
_cell.length_a   1.000
_cell.length_b   1.000
_cell.length_c   1.000
_cell.angle_alpha   90.00
_cell.angle_beta   90.00
_cell.angle_gamma   90.00
#
_symmetry.space_group_name_H-M   'P 1'
#
loop_
_entity.id
_entity.type
_entity.pdbx_description
1 polymer ?
#
loop_
_entity_poly.entity_id
_entity_poly.type
_entity_poly.pdbx_seq_one_letter_code
_entity_poly.pdbx_strand_id
1 'polypeptide(L)'
;MTLRVETMGKRSQFGSLDEVLNLCREIEGLQPCLDFSHLHAREGRINSGEEFARVLSKVEKKLGRAALRNAHIHISGSHYSEAGELKHLDLMRSDFRFDDWIEALADFDVRGLVICESPNREEDALMLKKLYWGQKVKADDPATPSES
;
A
#
# COMPACT_ATOMS: atom_id res chain seq x y z
N MET A 1 7.94 6.49 21.34
CA MET A 1 8.33 6.75 19.93
C MET A 1 8.14 5.44 19.16
N THR A 2 7.48 5.47 18.01
CA THR A 2 7.31 4.29 17.16
C THR A 2 8.26 4.39 15.97
N LEU A 3 9.09 3.38 15.78
CA LEU A 3 9.93 3.25 14.60
C LEU A 3 9.19 2.47 13.52
N ARG A 4 9.42 2.82 12.25
CA ARG A 4 8.81 2.10 11.13
C ARG A 4 9.87 1.65 10.15
N VAL A 5 9.77 0.39 9.74
CA VAL A 5 10.64 -0.24 8.74
C VAL A 5 9.89 -0.32 7.42
N GLU A 6 10.50 0.23 6.39
CA GLU A 6 9.90 0.32 5.07
C GLU A 6 10.16 -0.93 4.22
N THR A 7 9.15 -1.33 3.44
CA THR A 7 9.34 -2.30 2.37
C THR A 7 10.08 -1.65 1.20
N MET A 8 11.10 -2.34 0.67
CA MET A 8 12.05 -1.79 -0.31
C MET A 8 11.83 -2.35 -1.72
N GLY A 9 12.02 -1.51 -2.72
CA GLY A 9 11.75 -1.83 -4.12
C GLY A 9 12.85 -2.64 -4.84
N LYS A 10 14.07 -2.69 -4.30
CA LYS A 10 15.19 -3.45 -4.90
C LYS A 10 15.31 -4.83 -4.30
N ARG A 11 15.38 -5.87 -5.15
CA ARG A 11 15.51 -7.27 -4.70
C ARG A 11 16.77 -7.55 -3.89
N SER A 12 17.84 -6.81 -4.12
CA SER A 12 19.13 -6.96 -3.41
C SER A 12 19.14 -6.35 -2.01
N GLN A 13 18.10 -5.57 -1.65
CA GLN A 13 18.02 -4.92 -0.34
C GLN A 13 17.11 -5.72 0.60
N PHE A 14 17.40 -5.66 1.91
CA PHE A 14 16.45 -6.04 2.95
C PHE A 14 15.18 -5.19 2.81
N GLY A 15 14.00 -5.79 2.95
CA GLY A 15 12.75 -5.05 2.87
C GLY A 15 11.68 -5.71 2.00
N SER A 16 11.74 -7.03 1.77
CA SER A 16 10.56 -7.75 1.30
C SER A 16 9.45 -7.68 2.35
N LEU A 17 8.21 -7.89 1.93
CA LEU A 17 7.08 -7.87 2.85
C LEU A 17 7.29 -8.82 4.03
N ASP A 18 7.76 -10.05 3.76
CA ASP A 18 8.00 -11.05 4.81
C ASP A 18 9.09 -10.64 5.78
N GLU A 19 10.20 -10.12 5.29
CA GLU A 19 11.31 -9.64 6.13
C GLU A 19 10.85 -8.54 7.07
N VAL A 20 10.14 -7.53 6.54
CA VAL A 20 9.63 -6.40 7.33
C VAL A 20 8.61 -6.87 8.38
N LEU A 21 7.63 -7.69 7.99
CA LEU A 21 6.61 -8.18 8.92
C LEU A 21 7.18 -9.10 10.00
N ASN A 22 8.16 -9.95 9.67
CA ASN A 22 8.83 -10.79 10.65
C ASN A 22 9.59 -9.94 11.67
N LEU A 23 10.34 -8.94 11.19
CA LEU A 23 11.09 -8.04 12.06
C LEU A 23 10.15 -7.26 13.00
N CYS A 24 9.03 -6.74 12.48
CA CYS A 24 8.04 -6.03 13.29
C CYS A 24 7.38 -6.93 14.35
N ARG A 25 7.24 -8.22 14.07
CA ARG A 25 6.71 -9.19 15.05
C ARG A 25 7.70 -9.50 16.16
N GLU A 26 9.00 -9.51 15.86
CA GLU A 26 10.07 -9.87 16.81
C GLU A 26 10.48 -8.71 17.71
N ILE A 27 10.36 -7.48 17.22
CA ILE A 27 10.82 -6.28 17.95
C ILE A 27 9.62 -5.46 18.41
N GLU A 28 9.43 -5.38 19.72
CA GLU A 28 8.38 -4.54 20.32
C GLU A 28 8.60 -3.07 19.98
N GLY A 29 7.51 -2.37 19.62
CA GLY A 29 7.55 -0.95 19.25
C GLY A 29 7.96 -0.68 17.80
N LEU A 30 8.27 -1.73 17.03
CA LEU A 30 8.53 -1.62 15.59
C LEU A 30 7.24 -1.89 14.80
N GLN A 31 6.97 -1.05 13.80
CA GLN A 31 5.80 -1.17 12.92
C GLN A 31 6.24 -1.10 11.46
N PRO A 32 5.47 -1.65 10.53
CA PRO A 32 5.80 -1.53 9.12
C PRO A 32 5.48 -0.15 8.55
N CYS A 33 6.27 0.28 7.57
CA CYS A 33 5.90 1.24 6.56
C CYS A 33 5.73 0.46 5.25
N LEU A 34 4.49 0.40 4.75
CA LEU A 34 4.16 -0.37 3.55
C LEU A 34 4.26 0.56 2.33
N ASP A 35 5.30 0.40 1.53
CA ASP A 35 5.37 1.03 0.23
C ASP A 35 4.88 0.05 -0.85
N PHE A 36 3.69 0.31 -1.38
CA PHE A 36 3.07 -0.56 -2.38
C PHE A 36 3.72 -0.45 -3.74
N SER A 37 4.32 0.70 -4.07
CA SER A 37 5.09 0.89 -5.30
C SER A 37 6.37 0.07 -5.27
N HIS A 38 7.04 0.06 -4.13
CA HIS A 38 8.21 -0.77 -3.89
C HIS A 38 7.87 -2.26 -3.97
N LEU A 39 6.78 -2.70 -3.34
CA LEU A 39 6.33 -4.08 -3.41
C LEU A 39 6.04 -4.50 -4.85
N HIS A 40 5.33 -3.66 -5.62
CA HIS A 40 5.07 -3.91 -7.04
C HIS A 40 6.38 -3.97 -7.84
N ALA A 41 7.23 -2.97 -7.72
CA ALA A 41 8.51 -2.91 -8.44
C ALA A 41 9.43 -4.10 -8.13
N ARG A 42 9.46 -4.53 -6.86
CA ARG A 42 10.27 -5.65 -6.40
C ARG A 42 9.80 -6.99 -6.96
N GLU A 43 8.49 -7.24 -6.92
CA GLU A 43 7.90 -8.52 -7.30
C GLU A 43 7.51 -8.57 -8.79
N GLY A 44 7.27 -7.40 -9.41
CA GLY A 44 6.81 -7.28 -10.78
C GLY A 44 5.36 -7.75 -10.99
N ARG A 45 4.59 -7.96 -9.93
CA ARG A 45 3.25 -8.58 -10.00
C ARG A 45 2.24 -8.13 -8.96
N ILE A 46 2.61 -7.34 -7.97
CA ILE A 46 1.64 -6.85 -6.96
C ILE A 46 0.94 -5.62 -7.54
N ASN A 47 -0.06 -5.87 -8.38
CA ASN A 47 -0.73 -4.82 -9.17
C ASN A 47 -2.18 -5.17 -9.54
N SER A 48 -2.90 -5.87 -8.68
CA SER A 48 -4.34 -6.15 -8.83
C SER A 48 -5.01 -6.10 -7.47
N GLY A 49 -6.34 -5.91 -7.45
CA GLY A 49 -7.13 -5.89 -6.22
C GLY A 49 -6.89 -7.14 -5.36
N GLU A 50 -6.83 -8.33 -5.98
CA GLU A 50 -6.56 -9.58 -5.28
C GLU A 50 -5.16 -9.62 -4.66
N GLU A 51 -4.15 -9.11 -5.35
CA GLU A 51 -2.77 -9.08 -4.85
C GLU A 51 -2.60 -8.04 -3.75
N PHE A 52 -3.24 -6.88 -3.85
CA PHE A 52 -3.29 -5.89 -2.76
C PHE A 52 -4.00 -6.44 -1.53
N ALA A 53 -5.13 -7.13 -1.72
CA ALA A 53 -5.85 -7.80 -0.64
C ALA A 53 -4.99 -8.88 0.05
N ARG A 54 -4.20 -9.65 -0.69
CA ARG A 54 -3.24 -10.62 -0.12
C ARG A 54 -2.17 -9.94 0.75
N VAL A 55 -1.62 -8.80 0.32
CA VAL A 55 -0.67 -8.03 1.13
C VAL A 55 -1.32 -7.59 2.43
N LEU A 56 -2.50 -6.97 2.38
CA LEU A 56 -3.22 -6.50 3.56
C LEU A 56 -3.60 -7.65 4.50
N SER A 57 -4.11 -8.75 3.95
CA SER A 57 -4.41 -9.97 4.72
C SER A 57 -3.17 -10.53 5.43
N LYS A 58 -2.01 -10.49 4.77
CA LYS A 58 -0.76 -10.96 5.36
C LYS A 58 -0.31 -10.07 6.51
N VAL A 59 -0.43 -8.75 6.38
CA VAL A 59 -0.19 -7.79 7.46
C VAL A 59 -1.10 -8.08 8.65
N GLU A 60 -2.40 -8.23 8.41
CA GLU A 60 -3.39 -8.51 9.46
C GLU A 60 -3.10 -9.83 10.18
N LYS A 61 -2.78 -10.90 9.44
CA LYS A 61 -2.46 -12.21 10.03
C LYS A 61 -1.20 -12.19 10.88
N LYS A 62 -0.19 -11.43 10.48
CA LYS A 62 1.11 -11.40 11.20
C LYS A 62 1.15 -10.40 12.35
N LEU A 63 0.52 -9.24 12.21
CA LEU A 63 0.62 -8.12 13.16
C LEU A 63 -0.72 -7.72 13.80
N GLY A 64 -1.82 -8.34 13.39
CA GLY A 64 -3.15 -8.05 13.90
C GLY A 64 -3.85 -6.89 13.20
N ARG A 65 -5.14 -6.77 13.42
CA ARG A 65 -6.01 -5.73 12.85
C ARG A 65 -5.57 -4.30 13.17
N ALA A 66 -4.98 -4.11 14.36
CA ALA A 66 -4.49 -2.80 14.80
C ALA A 66 -3.42 -2.23 13.86
N ALA A 67 -2.60 -3.09 13.23
CA ALA A 67 -1.59 -2.65 12.28
C ALA A 67 -2.20 -2.01 11.03
N LEU A 68 -3.36 -2.52 10.55
CA LEU A 68 -4.10 -1.91 9.43
C LEU A 68 -4.83 -0.63 9.84
N ARG A 69 -5.26 -0.51 11.10
CA ARG A 69 -5.95 0.69 11.60
C ARG A 69 -5.02 1.81 12.04
N ASN A 70 -3.73 1.54 12.09
CA ASN A 70 -2.66 2.52 12.33
C ASN A 70 -1.56 2.36 11.27
N ALA A 71 -1.96 2.18 10.04
CA ALA A 71 -1.05 1.97 8.92
C ALA A 71 -0.25 3.23 8.60
N HIS A 72 0.98 3.01 8.14
CA HIS A 72 1.81 4.02 7.49
C HIS A 72 2.17 3.48 6.13
N ILE A 73 1.73 4.17 5.11
CA ILE A 73 1.81 3.70 3.72
C ILE A 73 2.49 4.75 2.88
N HIS A 74 3.44 4.33 2.04
CA HIS A 74 3.98 5.13 0.97
C HIS A 74 3.40 4.65 -0.37
N ILE A 75 3.25 5.58 -1.31
CA ILE A 75 2.74 5.32 -2.65
C ILE A 75 3.32 6.29 -3.66
N SER A 76 3.67 5.79 -4.81
CA SER A 76 4.00 6.54 -6.03
C SER A 76 3.76 5.67 -7.25
N GLY A 77 3.89 6.20 -8.45
CA GLY A 77 4.21 5.37 -9.61
C GLY A 77 5.67 4.95 -9.56
N SER A 78 6.04 3.90 -10.26
CA SER A 78 7.42 3.43 -10.32
C SER A 78 7.82 3.02 -11.73
N HIS A 79 9.03 3.42 -12.12
CA HIS A 79 9.76 2.81 -13.22
C HIS A 79 10.67 1.75 -12.61
N TYR A 80 10.57 0.52 -13.08
CA TYR A 80 11.29 -0.62 -12.53
C TYR A 80 11.82 -1.55 -13.63
N SER A 81 12.74 -2.42 -13.25
CA SER A 81 13.33 -3.49 -14.05
C SER A 81 13.23 -4.82 -13.31
N GLU A 82 13.80 -5.88 -13.85
CA GLU A 82 13.90 -7.17 -13.15
C GLU A 82 14.68 -7.08 -11.82
N ALA A 83 15.57 -6.10 -11.68
CA ALA A 83 16.30 -5.85 -10.44
C ALA A 83 15.50 -5.06 -9.39
N GLY A 84 14.31 -4.54 -9.75
CA GLY A 84 13.42 -3.75 -8.93
C GLY A 84 13.36 -2.29 -9.35
N GLU A 85 13.02 -1.43 -8.42
CA GLU A 85 12.78 -0.01 -8.65
C GLU A 85 14.00 0.74 -9.18
N LEU A 86 13.73 1.65 -10.14
CA LEU A 86 14.71 2.58 -10.72
C LEU A 86 14.44 4.03 -10.32
N LYS A 87 13.19 4.48 -10.38
CA LYS A 87 12.78 5.84 -10.02
C LYS A 87 11.27 5.95 -9.79
N HIS A 88 10.84 6.94 -9.02
CA HIS A 88 9.44 7.32 -8.89
C HIS A 88 8.91 7.97 -10.17
N LEU A 89 7.63 7.70 -10.46
CA LEU A 89 6.82 8.33 -11.51
C LEU A 89 5.55 8.91 -10.90
N ASP A 90 4.88 9.78 -11.63
CA ASP A 90 3.49 10.11 -11.36
C ASP A 90 2.62 8.85 -11.56
N LEU A 91 1.58 8.70 -10.76
CA LEU A 91 0.72 7.50 -10.81
C LEU A 91 0.13 7.27 -12.22
N MET A 92 -0.34 8.35 -12.86
CA MET A 92 -0.91 8.29 -14.21
C MET A 92 0.10 7.93 -15.31
N ARG A 93 1.40 8.01 -15.03
CA ARG A 93 2.49 7.66 -15.95
C ARG A 93 3.08 6.28 -15.68
N SER A 94 2.59 5.61 -14.65
CA SER A 94 3.03 4.28 -14.25
C SER A 94 2.00 3.22 -14.65
N ASP A 95 2.37 1.97 -14.52
CA ASP A 95 1.47 0.83 -14.68
C ASP A 95 0.73 0.48 -13.38
N PHE A 96 0.99 1.19 -12.28
CA PHE A 96 0.40 0.91 -10.97
C PHE A 96 -1.11 1.14 -10.98
N ARG A 97 -1.87 0.11 -10.62
CA ARG A 97 -3.35 0.13 -10.62
C ARG A 97 -3.87 0.73 -9.32
N PHE A 98 -3.75 2.03 -9.17
CA PHE A 98 -4.09 2.75 -7.95
C PHE A 98 -5.60 2.74 -7.64
N ASP A 99 -6.47 2.58 -8.63
CA ASP A 99 -7.92 2.42 -8.41
C ASP A 99 -8.20 1.12 -7.63
N ASP A 100 -7.66 -0.01 -8.08
CA ASP A 100 -7.79 -1.30 -7.41
C ASP A 100 -7.15 -1.28 -6.01
N TRP A 101 -6.04 -0.55 -5.86
CA TRP A 101 -5.38 -0.37 -4.58
C TRP A 101 -6.24 0.42 -3.59
N ILE A 102 -6.85 1.52 -4.02
CA ILE A 102 -7.78 2.31 -3.19
C ILE A 102 -8.98 1.47 -2.76
N GLU A 103 -9.55 0.66 -3.66
CA GLU A 103 -10.65 -0.24 -3.34
C GLU A 103 -10.24 -1.27 -2.26
N ALA A 104 -9.08 -1.90 -2.43
CA ALA A 104 -8.56 -2.83 -1.42
C ALA A 104 -8.35 -2.17 -0.04
N LEU A 105 -7.83 -0.93 0.01
CA LEU A 105 -7.69 -0.19 1.26
C LEU A 105 -9.05 0.07 1.93
N ALA A 106 -10.07 0.41 1.13
CA ALA A 106 -11.41 0.66 1.63
C ALA A 106 -12.07 -0.62 2.17
N ASP A 107 -11.95 -1.73 1.44
CA ASP A 107 -12.51 -3.04 1.81
C ASP A 107 -11.91 -3.58 3.12
N PHE A 108 -10.62 -3.37 3.33
CA PHE A 108 -9.94 -3.75 4.57
C PHE A 108 -10.09 -2.73 5.70
N ASP A 109 -10.86 -1.65 5.50
CA ASP A 109 -11.00 -0.55 6.46
C ASP A 109 -9.63 -0.06 6.99
N VAL A 110 -8.68 0.11 6.06
CA VAL A 110 -7.34 0.60 6.39
C VAL A 110 -7.43 2.05 6.83
N ARG A 111 -6.80 2.37 7.95
CA ARG A 111 -6.75 3.71 8.53
C ARG A 111 -5.32 4.08 8.88
N GLY A 112 -5.02 5.35 8.90
CA GLY A 112 -3.70 5.86 9.24
C GLY A 112 -3.22 6.93 8.29
N LEU A 113 -1.94 6.88 7.94
CA LEU A 113 -1.28 7.88 7.11
C LEU A 113 -0.86 7.27 5.78
N VAL A 114 -1.20 7.95 4.70
CA VAL A 114 -0.67 7.67 3.35
C VAL A 114 0.17 8.87 2.91
N ILE A 115 1.42 8.61 2.56
CA ILE A 115 2.34 9.60 2.01
C ILE A 115 2.52 9.31 0.52
N CYS A 116 2.20 10.29 -0.32
CA CYS A 116 2.42 10.21 -1.75
C CYS A 116 3.82 10.74 -2.09
N GLU A 117 4.64 9.91 -2.73
CA GLU A 117 6.01 10.23 -3.11
C GLU A 117 6.18 10.44 -4.64
N SER A 118 5.07 10.62 -5.35
CA SER A 118 5.07 10.95 -6.78
C SER A 118 5.79 12.27 -7.05
N PRO A 119 6.49 12.42 -8.19
CA PRO A 119 7.15 13.67 -8.56
C PRO A 119 6.22 14.90 -8.60
N ASN A 120 4.94 14.71 -8.97
CA ASN A 120 3.91 15.75 -8.96
C ASN A 120 3.32 16.05 -7.57
N ARG A 121 3.83 15.39 -6.51
CA ARG A 121 3.54 15.65 -5.10
C ARG A 121 2.03 15.64 -4.75
N GLU A 122 1.47 16.86 -4.50
CA GLU A 122 0.10 17.03 -4.04
C GLU A 122 -0.97 16.65 -5.08
N GLU A 123 -0.67 16.65 -6.38
CA GLU A 123 -1.65 16.32 -7.41
C GLU A 123 -2.13 14.87 -7.28
N ASP A 124 -1.19 13.92 -7.23
CA ASP A 124 -1.54 12.51 -7.02
C ASP A 124 -2.13 12.27 -5.63
N ALA A 125 -1.62 12.94 -4.60
CA ALA A 125 -2.18 12.83 -3.24
C ALA A 125 -3.64 13.27 -3.17
N LEU A 126 -3.99 14.39 -3.82
CA LEU A 126 -5.37 14.90 -3.90
C LEU A 126 -6.27 13.96 -4.73
N MET A 127 -5.75 13.40 -5.83
CA MET A 127 -6.45 12.42 -6.64
C MET A 127 -6.81 11.18 -5.81
N LEU A 128 -5.82 10.58 -5.15
CA LEU A 128 -6.03 9.40 -4.30
C LEU A 128 -7.01 9.67 -3.16
N LYS A 129 -6.92 10.84 -2.53
CA LYS A 129 -7.87 11.26 -1.49
C LYS A 129 -9.31 11.30 -1.99
N LYS A 130 -9.54 11.88 -3.17
CA LYS A 130 -10.89 11.93 -3.77
C LYS A 130 -11.42 10.54 -4.10
N LEU A 131 -10.59 9.66 -4.65
CA LEU A 131 -10.96 8.29 -4.96
C LEU A 131 -11.33 7.51 -3.69
N TYR A 132 -10.53 7.60 -2.65
CA TYR A 132 -10.78 6.90 -1.38
C TYR A 132 -12.12 7.33 -0.74
N TRP A 133 -12.39 8.64 -0.66
CA TRP A 133 -13.65 9.14 -0.12
C TRP A 133 -14.84 8.75 -0.99
N GLY A 134 -14.68 8.72 -2.32
CA GLY A 134 -15.71 8.22 -3.23
C GLY A 134 -16.08 6.75 -2.98
N GLN A 135 -15.12 5.88 -2.67
CA GLN A 135 -15.37 4.49 -2.30
C GLN A 135 -16.08 4.36 -0.94
N LYS A 136 -15.66 5.15 0.06
CA LYS A 136 -16.30 5.14 1.39
C LYS A 136 -17.77 5.56 1.32
N VAL A 137 -18.10 6.59 0.56
CA VAL A 137 -19.50 7.05 0.39
C VAL A 137 -20.35 5.95 -0.26
N LYS A 138 -19.82 5.21 -1.24
CA LYS A 138 -20.54 4.09 -1.86
C LYS A 138 -20.77 2.94 -0.89
N ALA A 139 -19.81 2.63 -0.04
CA ALA A 139 -19.92 1.55 0.95
C ALA A 139 -20.92 1.89 2.07
N ASP A 140 -21.09 3.16 2.41
CA ASP A 140 -22.00 3.64 3.45
C ASP A 140 -23.43 3.90 2.91
N ASP A 141 -23.67 3.79 1.59
CA ASP A 141 -24.99 3.96 0.97
C ASP A 141 -25.80 2.64 1.08
N PRO A 142 -26.91 2.61 1.85
CA PRO A 142 -27.72 1.40 2.04
C PRO A 142 -28.45 0.94 0.76
N ALA A 143 -28.40 1.71 -0.34
CA ALA A 143 -28.99 1.36 -1.63
C ALA A 143 -28.06 0.54 -2.55
N THR A 144 -26.82 0.29 -2.17
CA THR A 144 -25.88 -0.51 -2.96
C THR A 144 -26.03 -1.98 -2.57
N PRO A 145 -26.56 -2.87 -3.45
CA PRO A 145 -26.59 -4.31 -3.16
C PRO A 145 -25.14 -4.82 -3.03
N SER A 146 -24.87 -5.55 -1.96
CA SER A 146 -23.64 -6.32 -1.86
C SER A 146 -23.63 -7.37 -2.98
N GLU A 147 -22.86 -7.17 -4.01
CA GLU A 147 -22.58 -8.21 -4.99
C GLU A 147 -21.79 -9.32 -4.27
N SER A 148 -22.52 -10.38 -4.01
CA SER A 148 -22.01 -11.65 -3.47
C SER A 148 -21.38 -12.49 -4.59
#